data_25cd86ef1d6cb20c86c2a23531dad097
#
_entry.id   25cd86ef1d6cb20c86c2a23531dad097
#
_cell.length_a   1.000
_cell.length_b   1.000
_cell.length_c   1.000
_cell.angle_alpha   90.00
_cell.angle_beta   90.00
_cell.angle_gamma   90.00
#
_symmetry.space_group_name_H-M   'P 1'
#
loop_
_entity.id
_entity.type
_entity.pdbx_description
1 polymer ?
#
loop_
_entity_poly.entity_id
_entity_poly.type
_entity_poly.pdbx_seq_one_letter_code
_entity_poly.pdbx_strand_id
1 'polypeptide(L)'
;MYPIVIMLWEGIDKRKFPRVNYRCLIRISNHGKEEVFETFTENVGAGGICVVLGREFDLFKMANLDLYLSEKGGPISCQGTIVWVIRRGPLHKNDTSEYDVGIEFTDIADKDKVKIANMVNDVLTA
;
A
#
# COMPACT_ATOMS: atom_id res chain seq x y z
N MET A 1 -14.31 -2.50 -6.89
CA MET A 1 -14.06 -2.02 -6.82
C MET A 1 -13.76 -1.19 -6.35
N TYR A 2 -13.70 -1.38 -5.81
CA TYR A 2 -13.53 -0.40 -5.38
C TYR A 2 -13.12 0.57 -6.14
N PRO A 3 -12.68 0.25 -6.82
CA PRO A 3 -12.28 1.26 -7.62
C PRO A 3 -13.38 2.13 -8.06
N ILE A 4 -14.58 1.62 -8.24
CA ILE A 4 -15.61 2.50 -8.73
C ILE A 4 -15.87 3.64 -7.78
N VAL A 5 -16.10 3.33 -6.54
CA VAL A 5 -16.29 4.36 -5.54
C VAL A 5 -15.05 5.19 -5.41
N ILE A 6 -13.92 4.54 -5.40
CA ILE A 6 -12.67 5.24 -5.30
C ILE A 6 -12.39 6.05 -6.54
N MET A 7 -12.78 5.56 -7.70
CA MET A 7 -12.59 6.29 -8.94
C MET A 7 -13.45 7.53 -9.00
N LEU A 8 -14.69 7.42 -8.57
CA LEU A 8 -15.52 8.60 -8.48
C LEU A 8 -14.91 9.58 -7.53
N TRP A 9 -14.36 9.05 -6.48
CA TRP A 9 -13.70 9.85 -5.52
C TRP A 9 -12.48 10.49 -6.10
N GLU A 10 -11.78 9.80 -6.95
CA GLU A 10 -10.61 10.34 -7.58
C GLU A 10 -10.88 11.42 -8.59
N GLY A 11 -12.10 11.51 -9.09
CA GLY A 11 -12.47 12.67 -9.86
C GLY A 11 -12.35 13.94 -9.03
N ILE A 12 -12.37 13.77 -7.71
CA ILE A 12 -12.19 14.84 -6.78
C ILE A 12 -11.10 14.52 -5.78
N ASP A 13 -10.36 13.46 -6.06
CA ASP A 13 -9.30 13.00 -5.18
C ASP A 13 -8.19 14.03 -5.12
N LYS A 14 -7.73 14.26 -3.92
CA LYS A 14 -6.68 15.23 -3.66
C LYS A 14 -5.31 14.60 -3.58
N ARG A 15 -5.18 13.34 -3.99
CA ARG A 15 -3.87 12.71 -4.00
C ARG A 15 -2.97 13.45 -4.96
N LYS A 16 -1.78 13.77 -4.50
CA LYS A 16 -0.80 14.48 -5.32
C LYS A 16 -0.11 13.56 -6.29
N PHE A 17 -0.14 12.26 -6.05
CA PHE A 17 0.64 11.30 -6.80
C PHE A 17 -0.28 10.24 -7.38
N PRO A 18 -0.10 9.91 -8.67
CA PRO A 18 -0.89 8.82 -9.25
C PRO A 18 -0.49 7.48 -8.66
N ARG A 19 -1.42 6.54 -8.69
CA ARG A 19 -1.19 5.17 -8.29
C ARG A 19 -1.46 4.26 -9.46
N VAL A 20 -0.69 3.19 -9.54
CA VAL A 20 -0.87 2.18 -10.58
C VAL A 20 -1.08 0.82 -9.94
N ASN A 21 -1.79 -0.04 -10.65
CA ASN A 21 -1.91 -1.42 -10.23
C ASN A 21 -0.55 -2.08 -10.45
N TYR A 22 0.09 -2.42 -9.38
CA TYR A 22 1.43 -3.00 -9.45
C TYR A 22 1.62 -3.92 -8.26
N ARG A 23 2.00 -5.15 -8.57
CA ARG A 23 2.16 -6.18 -7.54
C ARG A 23 3.62 -6.32 -7.19
N CYS A 24 3.99 -5.91 -6.01
CA CYS A 24 5.32 -6.16 -5.49
C CYS A 24 5.23 -6.61 -4.04
N LEU A 25 6.26 -7.32 -3.62
CA LEU A 25 6.33 -7.84 -2.26
C LEU A 25 6.53 -6.69 -1.28
N ILE A 26 5.84 -6.76 -0.17
CA ILE A 26 6.01 -5.79 0.90
C ILE A 26 5.97 -6.51 2.24
N ARG A 27 6.84 -6.07 3.14
CA ARG A 27 6.82 -6.48 4.54
C ARG A 27 6.37 -5.30 5.37
N ILE A 28 5.41 -5.55 6.23
CA ILE A 28 4.80 -4.53 7.08
C ILE A 28 4.96 -4.97 8.52
N SER A 29 5.54 -4.11 9.34
CA SER A 29 5.62 -4.36 10.77
C SER A 29 4.96 -3.22 11.52
N ASN A 30 4.20 -3.57 12.55
CA ASN A 30 3.59 -2.57 13.41
C ASN A 30 4.67 -1.90 14.25
N HIS A 31 4.58 -0.59 14.33
CA HIS A 31 5.52 0.17 15.15
C HIS A 31 5.45 -0.32 16.58
N GLY A 32 6.59 -0.70 17.15
CA GLY A 32 6.67 -1.17 18.54
C GLY A 32 6.29 -2.62 18.76
N LYS A 33 5.91 -3.35 17.73
CA LYS A 33 5.58 -4.78 17.80
C LYS A 33 6.53 -5.57 16.93
N GLU A 34 6.80 -6.80 17.34
CA GLU A 34 7.72 -7.65 16.59
C GLU A 34 7.05 -8.41 15.44
N GLU A 35 5.74 -8.26 15.26
CA GLU A 35 5.04 -8.95 14.21
C GLU A 35 5.35 -8.35 12.84
N VAL A 36 5.65 -9.21 11.89
CA VAL A 36 5.92 -8.82 10.51
C VAL A 36 4.92 -9.54 9.62
N PHE A 37 4.27 -8.79 8.75
CA PHE A 37 3.33 -9.33 7.79
C PHE A 37 3.90 -9.16 6.40
N GLU A 38 3.82 -10.22 5.60
CA GLU A 38 4.33 -10.19 4.25
C GLU A 38 3.17 -10.39 3.30
N THR A 39 3.05 -9.54 2.31
CA THR A 39 1.99 -9.61 1.33
C THR A 39 2.45 -8.95 0.04
N PHE A 40 1.54 -8.78 -0.90
CA PHE A 40 1.81 -8.07 -2.15
C PHE A 40 0.93 -6.83 -2.22
N THR A 41 1.47 -5.80 -2.83
CA THR A 41 0.71 -4.57 -3.04
C THR A 41 -0.36 -4.80 -4.12
N GLU A 42 -1.46 -4.09 -4.02
CA GLU A 42 -2.45 -4.02 -5.09
C GLU A 42 -2.20 -2.80 -5.96
N ASN A 43 -1.85 -1.70 -5.34
CA ASN A 43 -1.44 -0.52 -6.09
C ASN A 43 -0.35 0.22 -5.34
N VAL A 44 0.42 0.98 -6.09
CA VAL A 44 1.58 1.71 -5.60
C VAL A 44 1.62 3.08 -6.23
N GLY A 45 1.94 4.07 -5.46
CA GLY A 45 2.22 5.42 -5.93
C GLY A 45 3.32 6.04 -5.07
N ALA A 46 3.80 7.19 -5.45
CA ALA A 46 4.86 7.86 -4.69
C ALA A 46 4.38 8.35 -3.32
N GLY A 47 3.08 8.46 -3.12
CA GLY A 47 2.50 8.90 -1.85
C GLY A 47 2.07 7.77 -0.94
N GLY A 48 1.95 6.54 -1.43
CA GLY A 48 1.49 5.44 -0.61
C GLY A 48 1.12 4.20 -1.41
N ILE A 49 0.59 3.22 -0.70
CA ILE A 49 0.27 1.90 -1.26
C ILE A 49 -1.08 1.43 -0.75
N CYS A 50 -1.62 0.44 -1.44
CA CYS A 50 -2.76 -0.34 -0.97
C CYS A 50 -2.37 -1.80 -0.93
N VAL A 51 -2.72 -2.47 0.13
CA VAL A 51 -2.44 -3.90 0.32
C VAL A 51 -3.69 -4.61 0.81
N VAL A 52 -3.72 -5.93 0.63
CA VAL A 52 -4.77 -6.76 1.20
C VAL A 52 -4.14 -7.60 2.30
N LEU A 53 -4.72 -7.54 3.48
CA LEU A 53 -4.20 -8.24 4.64
C LEU A 53 -5.30 -9.09 5.27
N GLY A 54 -4.90 -10.20 5.86
CA GLY A 54 -5.82 -11.12 6.51
C GLY A 54 -6.21 -10.73 7.92
N ARG A 55 -5.86 -9.55 8.35
CA ARG A 55 -6.24 -9.07 9.68
C ARG A 55 -6.44 -7.58 9.66
N GLU A 56 -7.21 -7.10 10.63
CA GLU A 56 -7.51 -5.69 10.77
C GLU A 56 -6.31 -4.95 11.37
N PHE A 57 -6.03 -3.80 10.81
CA PHE A 57 -5.02 -2.89 11.33
C PHE A 57 -5.71 -1.63 11.85
N ASP A 58 -5.12 -1.03 12.87
CA ASP A 58 -5.70 0.17 13.46
C ASP A 58 -5.44 1.40 12.59
N LEU A 59 -6.49 2.19 12.41
CA LEU A 59 -6.38 3.45 11.69
C LEU A 59 -5.42 4.41 12.39
N PHE A 60 -4.69 5.14 11.57
CA PHE A 60 -3.78 6.20 12.00
C PHE A 60 -2.59 5.72 12.83
N LYS A 61 -2.35 4.43 12.83
CA LYS A 61 -1.14 3.88 13.43
C LYS A 61 -0.02 3.87 12.41
N MET A 62 1.19 3.98 12.91
CA MET A 62 2.38 3.92 12.07
C MET A 62 2.79 2.49 11.82
N ALA A 63 3.36 2.27 10.65
CA ALA A 63 3.91 0.98 10.28
C ALA A 63 5.27 1.19 9.62
N ASN A 64 6.16 0.23 9.84
CA ASN A 64 7.42 0.18 9.13
C ASN A 64 7.23 -0.68 7.90
N LEU A 65 7.75 -0.23 6.79
CA LEU A 65 7.52 -0.86 5.50
C LEU A 65 8.85 -1.18 4.82
N ASP A 66 8.93 -2.39 4.27
CA ASP A 66 10.01 -2.75 3.34
C ASP A 66 9.34 -3.13 2.03
N LEU A 67 9.51 -2.30 1.03
CA LEU A 67 8.86 -2.44 -0.27
C LEU A 67 9.89 -2.90 -1.30
N TYR A 68 9.62 -4.05 -1.92
CA TYR A 68 10.52 -4.63 -2.91
C TYR A 68 9.98 -4.36 -4.29
N LEU A 69 10.41 -3.25 -4.90
CA LEU A 69 9.94 -2.85 -6.23
C LEU A 69 10.45 -3.78 -7.32
N SER A 70 11.63 -4.34 -7.14
CA SER A 70 12.20 -5.26 -8.12
C SER A 70 13.00 -6.32 -7.40
N GLU A 71 13.32 -7.40 -8.13
CA GLU A 71 14.14 -8.46 -7.58
C GLU A 71 15.59 -8.03 -7.39
N LYS A 72 15.99 -6.99 -8.09
CA LYS A 72 17.35 -6.46 -7.99
C LYS A 72 17.37 -5.27 -7.06
N GLY A 73 18.40 -5.19 -6.27
CA GLY A 73 18.52 -4.16 -5.28
C GLY A 73 17.75 -4.49 -4.02
N GLY A 74 17.96 -3.76 -2.97
CA GLY A 74 17.31 -3.99 -1.71
C GLY A 74 15.93 -3.35 -1.65
N PRO A 75 15.24 -3.55 -0.54
CA PRO A 75 13.93 -2.94 -0.37
C PRO A 75 14.04 -1.43 -0.14
N ILE A 76 12.96 -0.75 -0.44
CA ILE A 76 12.76 0.61 0.03
C ILE A 76 12.21 0.50 1.44
N SER A 77 12.98 0.95 2.40
CA SER A 77 12.56 0.94 3.81
C SER A 77 12.05 2.31 4.18
N CYS A 78 10.84 2.37 4.67
CA CYS A 78 10.21 3.64 5.01
C CYS A 78 9.16 3.42 6.08
N GLN A 79 8.52 4.51 6.48
CA GLN A 79 7.40 4.45 7.41
C GLN A 79 6.15 5.00 6.74
N GLY A 80 5.02 4.49 7.18
CA GLY A 80 3.75 4.97 6.70
C GLY A 80 2.73 5.00 7.81
N THR A 81 1.60 5.63 7.52
CA THR A 81 0.47 5.69 8.42
C THR A 81 -0.72 5.02 7.75
N ILE A 82 -1.43 4.20 8.49
CA ILE A 82 -2.61 3.53 7.99
C ILE A 82 -3.75 4.56 7.93
N VAL A 83 -4.20 4.87 6.72
CA VAL A 83 -5.18 5.93 6.51
C VAL A 83 -6.58 5.44 6.24
N TRP A 84 -6.72 4.18 5.79
CA TRP A 84 -8.04 3.58 5.69
C TRP A 84 -7.94 2.06 5.74
N VAL A 85 -9.01 1.45 6.24
CA VAL A 85 -9.13 0.00 6.35
C VAL A 85 -10.55 -0.35 5.97
N ILE A 86 -10.71 -1.18 4.96
CA ILE A 86 -12.02 -1.62 4.49
C ILE A 86 -12.08 -3.12 4.55
N ARG A 87 -13.04 -3.63 5.32
CA ARG A 87 -13.25 -5.07 5.41
C ARG A 87 -13.93 -5.57 4.16
N ARG A 88 -13.30 -6.54 3.50
CA ARG A 88 -13.93 -7.19 2.34
C ARG A 88 -15.00 -8.18 2.77
N GLY A 89 -14.83 -8.77 3.96
CA GLY A 89 -15.72 -9.78 4.47
C GLY A 89 -15.60 -11.10 3.72
N PRO A 90 -15.92 -12.21 4.38
CA PRO A 90 -15.97 -13.48 3.69
C PRO A 90 -17.29 -13.61 2.94
N LEU A 91 -17.24 -14.28 1.80
CA LEU A 91 -18.45 -14.63 1.06
C LEU A 91 -19.16 -15.81 1.70
N HIS A 92 -18.44 -16.62 2.44
CA HIS A 92 -18.96 -17.83 3.11
C HIS A 92 -18.51 -17.82 4.56
N LYS A 93 -19.28 -18.54 5.40
CA LYS A 93 -19.02 -18.55 6.84
C LYS A 93 -17.63 -18.99 7.23
N ASN A 94 -17.03 -19.87 6.46
CA ASN A 94 -15.73 -20.43 6.80
C ASN A 94 -14.57 -19.63 6.19
N ASP A 95 -14.87 -18.62 5.41
CA ASP A 95 -13.84 -17.83 4.79
C ASP A 95 -13.24 -16.85 5.80
N THR A 96 -11.95 -16.66 5.70
CA THR A 96 -11.27 -15.67 6.50
C THR A 96 -11.56 -14.29 5.94
N SER A 97 -11.82 -13.34 6.81
CA SER A 97 -12.00 -11.96 6.38
C SER A 97 -10.70 -11.39 5.87
N GLU A 98 -10.81 -10.56 4.86
CA GLU A 98 -9.69 -9.79 4.32
C GLU A 98 -9.99 -8.31 4.42
N TYR A 99 -8.95 -7.53 4.46
CA TYR A 99 -9.05 -6.09 4.60
C TYR A 99 -8.21 -5.41 3.54
N ASP A 100 -8.79 -4.41 2.88
CA ASP A 100 -8.04 -3.50 2.04
C ASP A 100 -7.49 -2.42 2.96
N VAL A 101 -6.18 -2.25 2.93
CA VAL A 101 -5.50 -1.31 3.82
C VAL A 101 -4.73 -0.31 2.99
N GLY A 102 -5.05 0.96 3.17
CA GLY A 102 -4.33 2.05 2.53
C GLY A 102 -3.31 2.63 3.49
N ILE A 103 -2.08 2.77 3.01
CA ILE A 103 -0.98 3.26 3.81
C ILE A 103 -0.34 4.43 3.08
N GLU A 104 -0.28 5.58 3.75
CA GLU A 104 0.36 6.77 3.23
C GLU A 104 1.79 6.83 3.74
N PHE A 105 2.74 7.08 2.86
CA PHE A 105 4.13 7.23 3.29
C PHE A 105 4.27 8.52 4.09
N THR A 106 4.83 8.41 5.28
CA THR A 106 5.04 9.56 6.16
C THR A 106 6.51 9.87 6.38
N ASP A 107 7.38 8.89 6.16
CA ASP A 107 8.83 9.08 6.27
C ASP A 107 9.49 8.18 5.24
N ILE A 108 9.82 8.76 4.11
CA ILE A 108 10.45 8.06 3.00
C ILE A 108 11.52 8.97 2.41
N ALA A 109 12.68 8.39 2.11
CA ALA A 109 13.77 9.16 1.52
C ALA A 109 13.40 9.66 0.12
N ASP A 110 13.83 10.85 -0.22
CA ASP A 110 13.52 11.45 -1.52
C ASP A 110 13.98 10.57 -2.69
N LYS A 111 15.15 9.97 -2.57
CA LYS A 111 15.66 9.06 -3.61
C LYS A 111 14.75 7.88 -3.84
N ASP A 112 14.14 7.38 -2.78
CA ASP A 112 13.23 6.23 -2.86
C ASP A 112 11.89 6.66 -3.45
N LYS A 113 11.44 7.84 -3.10
CA LYS A 113 10.23 8.41 -3.67
C LYS A 113 10.36 8.59 -5.18
N VAL A 114 11.54 9.01 -5.63
CA VAL A 114 11.84 9.14 -7.06
C VAL A 114 11.82 7.77 -7.74
N LYS A 115 12.37 6.74 -7.09
CA LYS A 115 12.32 5.38 -7.65
C LYS A 115 10.88 4.91 -7.86
N ILE A 116 10.03 5.17 -6.88
CA ILE A 116 8.62 4.79 -7.00
C ILE A 116 7.95 5.61 -8.12
N ALA A 117 8.20 6.91 -8.15
CA ALA A 117 7.61 7.76 -9.18
C ALA A 117 8.04 7.33 -10.58
N ASN A 118 9.29 6.95 -10.75
CA ASN A 118 9.78 6.46 -12.03
C ASN A 118 9.11 5.15 -12.43
N MET A 119 8.93 4.24 -11.48
CA MET A 119 8.24 2.98 -11.75
C MET A 119 6.79 3.24 -12.17
N VAL A 120 6.10 4.13 -11.45
CA VAL A 120 4.73 4.49 -11.77
C VAL A 120 4.64 5.06 -13.18
N ASN A 121 5.56 5.95 -13.52
CA ASN A 121 5.59 6.55 -14.84
C ASN A 121 5.83 5.50 -15.94
N ASP A 122 6.72 4.56 -15.69
CA ASP A 122 7.00 3.48 -16.63
C ASP A 122 5.74 2.62 -16.87
N VAL A 123 4.98 2.33 -15.83
CA VAL A 123 3.75 1.58 -15.97
C VAL A 123 2.72 2.37 -16.76
N LEU A 124 2.59 3.67 -16.49
CA LEU A 124 1.62 4.52 -17.16
C LEU A 124 1.93 4.74 -18.63
N THR A 125 3.20 4.67 -19.00
CA THR A 125 3.63 4.92 -20.38
C THR A 125 3.94 3.64 -21.16
N ALA A 126 3.77 2.50 -20.53
CA ALA A 126 4.04 1.22 -21.18
C ALA A 126 3.00 0.85 -22.23
#